data_6a520acbee6055a56d592c7f36caf976
#
_entry.id   6a520acbee6055a56d592c7f36caf976
#
_cell.length_a   1.000
_cell.length_b   1.000
_cell.length_c   1.000
_cell.angle_alpha   90.00
_cell.angle_beta   90.00
_cell.angle_gamma   90.00
#
_symmetry.space_group_name_H-M   'P 1'
#
loop_
_entity.id
_entity.type
_entity.pdbx_description
1 polymer ?
#
loop_
_entity_poly.entity_id
_entity_poly.type
_entity_poly.pdbx_seq_one_letter_code
_entity_poly.pdbx_strand_id
1 'polypeptide(L)'
;MLLLCLVSMAVKAQFRSSSLDALRDSEIVTEMKEQVSYLASAMLEGRAAGSQGEKEAAEYISGILESYGLDLIGGSDVETFGILRENGDTLRSGNVIAVIPGYDPELKDNYIVIGARLDNLGSSRVNVNGTEREKIFYGANGNASGLAMLMQLAKKLSINRVLLKRTVIIAAFGSSLNASAGSWYFLNRSIGAKLRIDAMVNLDMLGTASGGFYAYTSSNPDLNTRLDQVSASLQPITPRIVSEEPVASDHRSFYEHEIPSVLFTTGMYPEYNTERDTPSILEWEDMERELEFIYNFCLNLANGKAPAFREEGIPQLSNTSDEIVSFGDCDVKPAFLGSRDPADFLKKWVYVYLRYPEEAVENGIQGKVLVDFVIDEKGKVQDVRVVKGVDELLDAEAVRVVSASPNWKPAQVRGKKVKCHMTIYVEFKLERRNK
;
A
#
# COMPACT_ATOMS: atom_id res chain seq x y z
N MET A 1 -15.43 11.01 50.22
CA MET A 1 -14.10 11.66 50.11
C MET A 1 -13.00 10.74 49.55
N LEU A 2 -13.04 9.42 49.78
CA LEU A 2 -12.02 8.48 49.23
C LEU A 2 -12.13 8.26 47.70
N LEU A 3 -13.34 8.30 47.13
CA LEU A 3 -13.57 8.07 45.69
C LEU A 3 -13.04 9.23 44.79
N LEU A 4 -13.13 10.46 45.28
CA LEU A 4 -12.61 11.64 44.55
C LEU A 4 -11.07 11.66 44.50
N CYS A 5 -10.40 11.15 45.57
CA CYS A 5 -8.93 11.06 45.58
C CYS A 5 -8.39 10.01 44.60
N LEU A 6 -9.10 8.88 44.44
CA LEU A 6 -8.70 7.81 43.50
C LEU A 6 -8.83 8.25 42.04
N VAL A 7 -9.90 8.99 41.68
CA VAL A 7 -10.08 9.53 40.35
C VAL A 7 -9.04 10.59 40.02
N SER A 8 -8.69 11.45 40.99
CA SER A 8 -7.66 12.47 40.79
C SER A 8 -6.23 11.89 40.67
N MET A 9 -5.96 10.76 41.34
CA MET A 9 -4.70 10.04 41.20
C MET A 9 -4.61 9.30 39.87
N ALA A 10 -5.69 8.70 39.38
CA ALA A 10 -5.73 8.04 38.07
C ALA A 10 -5.53 9.04 36.93
N VAL A 11 -6.21 10.20 36.98
CA VAL A 11 -6.04 11.27 35.98
C VAL A 11 -4.62 11.85 36.04
N LYS A 12 -4.04 12.05 37.23
CA LYS A 12 -2.64 12.52 37.35
C LYS A 12 -1.62 11.45 36.90
N ALA A 13 -1.91 10.17 37.09
CA ALA A 13 -1.04 9.09 36.61
C ALA A 13 -1.10 8.98 35.06
N GLN A 14 -2.29 9.15 34.48
CA GLN A 14 -2.47 9.13 33.03
C GLN A 14 -1.81 10.36 32.37
N PHE A 15 -1.91 11.55 32.96
CA PHE A 15 -1.18 12.74 32.50
C PHE A 15 0.34 12.64 32.69
N ARG A 16 0.83 11.94 33.70
CA ARG A 16 2.27 11.72 33.90
C ARG A 16 2.83 10.68 32.94
N SER A 17 2.08 9.62 32.59
CA SER A 17 2.55 8.64 31.62
C SER A 17 2.66 9.24 30.22
N SER A 18 1.63 9.98 29.77
CA SER A 18 1.66 10.61 28.45
C SER A 18 2.77 11.69 28.32
N SER A 19 3.08 12.41 29.41
CA SER A 19 4.19 13.40 29.37
C SER A 19 5.56 12.75 29.49
N LEU A 20 5.70 11.57 30.12
CA LEU A 20 6.95 10.82 30.18
C LEU A 20 7.24 10.10 28.85
N ASP A 21 6.22 9.60 28.18
CA ASP A 21 6.36 8.98 26.86
C ASP A 21 6.73 10.04 25.81
N ALA A 22 6.13 11.24 25.87
CA ALA A 22 6.50 12.37 25.01
C ALA A 22 7.94 12.89 25.24
N LEU A 23 8.50 12.70 26.45
CA LEU A 23 9.90 13.01 26.74
C LEU A 23 10.90 11.94 26.25
N ARG A 24 10.43 10.79 25.84
CA ARG A 24 11.23 9.67 25.29
C ARG A 24 11.28 9.67 23.77
N ASP A 25 10.27 10.22 23.12
CA ASP A 25 10.21 10.29 21.66
C ASP A 25 11.27 11.26 21.13
N SER A 26 11.88 10.90 20.01
CA SER A 26 12.68 11.84 19.22
C SER A 26 11.79 12.95 18.62
N GLU A 27 12.39 14.04 18.17
CA GLU A 27 11.65 15.08 17.42
C GLU A 27 10.97 14.50 16.19
N ILE A 28 11.64 13.59 15.46
CA ILE A 28 11.12 12.91 14.27
C ILE A 28 9.89 12.08 14.61
N VAL A 29 9.96 11.27 15.67
CA VAL A 29 8.81 10.45 16.11
C VAL A 29 7.64 11.32 16.54
N THR A 30 7.91 12.41 17.26
CA THR A 30 6.86 13.36 17.70
C THR A 30 6.15 13.98 16.51
N GLU A 31 6.89 14.48 15.52
CA GLU A 31 6.31 15.05 14.30
C GLU A 31 5.54 14.00 13.47
N MET A 32 6.08 12.79 13.31
CA MET A 32 5.35 11.72 12.60
C MET A 32 4.04 11.37 13.30
N LYS A 33 4.01 11.31 14.63
CA LYS A 33 2.78 11.08 15.41
C LYS A 33 1.74 12.17 15.16
N GLU A 34 2.14 13.44 15.16
CA GLU A 34 1.25 14.57 14.86
C GLU A 34 0.73 14.51 13.42
N GLN A 35 1.60 14.27 12.45
CA GLN A 35 1.27 14.19 11.02
C GLN A 35 0.31 13.06 10.74
N VAL A 36 0.57 11.84 11.23
CA VAL A 36 -0.33 10.71 11.05
C VAL A 36 -1.64 10.90 11.79
N SER A 37 -1.61 11.45 13.02
CA SER A 37 -2.84 11.71 13.79
C SER A 37 -3.78 12.67 13.06
N TYR A 38 -3.26 13.66 12.36
CA TYR A 38 -4.06 14.54 11.51
C TYR A 38 -4.55 13.81 10.26
N LEU A 39 -3.62 13.20 9.48
CA LEU A 39 -3.94 12.54 8.21
C LEU A 39 -4.90 11.35 8.37
N ALA A 40 -4.82 10.62 9.46
CA ALA A 40 -5.72 9.51 9.79
C ALA A 40 -6.84 9.92 10.77
N SER A 41 -7.19 11.22 10.85
CA SER A 41 -8.29 11.70 11.69
C SER A 41 -9.66 11.46 11.04
N ALA A 42 -10.71 11.46 11.88
CA ALA A 42 -12.08 11.40 11.38
C ALA A 42 -12.47 12.64 10.58
N MET A 43 -11.79 13.78 10.78
CA MET A 43 -12.04 15.03 10.05
C MET A 43 -11.82 14.89 8.55
N LEU A 44 -10.83 14.08 8.15
CA LEU A 44 -10.51 13.85 6.75
C LEU A 44 -11.33 12.72 6.11
N GLU A 45 -12.30 12.15 6.83
CA GLU A 45 -13.26 11.15 6.33
C GLU A 45 -12.61 10.02 5.53
N GLY A 46 -11.35 9.66 5.88
CA GLY A 46 -10.57 8.62 5.21
C GLY A 46 -10.04 9.00 3.83
N ARG A 47 -9.95 10.28 3.48
CA ARG A 47 -9.24 10.84 2.32
C ARG A 47 -9.58 10.19 0.97
N ALA A 48 -10.86 9.89 0.69
CA ALA A 48 -11.23 9.33 -0.61
C ALA A 48 -10.82 10.28 -1.75
N ALA A 49 -10.34 9.70 -2.85
CA ALA A 49 -10.01 10.48 -4.04
C ALA A 49 -11.15 11.42 -4.46
N GLY A 50 -10.86 12.71 -4.62
CA GLY A 50 -11.82 13.77 -4.98
C GLY A 50 -12.71 14.23 -3.83
N SER A 51 -12.51 13.75 -2.60
CA SER A 51 -13.24 14.21 -1.42
C SER A 51 -12.64 15.50 -0.84
N GLN A 52 -13.40 16.13 0.06
CA GLN A 52 -12.89 17.27 0.84
C GLN A 52 -11.71 16.82 1.72
N GLY A 53 -11.76 15.60 2.28
CA GLY A 53 -10.69 15.06 3.11
C GLY A 53 -9.36 14.85 2.36
N GLU A 54 -9.40 14.43 1.08
CA GLU A 54 -8.18 14.39 0.24
C GLU A 54 -7.63 15.80 0.01
N LYS A 55 -8.50 16.76 -0.29
CA LYS A 55 -8.10 18.16 -0.51
C LYS A 55 -7.45 18.78 0.73
N GLU A 56 -8.06 18.61 1.90
CA GLU A 56 -7.52 19.11 3.17
C GLU A 56 -6.20 18.42 3.55
N ALA A 57 -6.05 17.12 3.24
CA ALA A 57 -4.79 16.42 3.41
C ALA A 57 -3.69 16.99 2.48
N ALA A 58 -4.03 17.29 1.23
CA ALA A 58 -3.10 17.91 0.28
C ALA A 58 -2.68 19.31 0.74
N GLU A 59 -3.62 20.15 1.16
CA GLU A 59 -3.35 21.49 1.70
C GLU A 59 -2.46 21.43 2.96
N TYR A 60 -2.71 20.46 3.86
CA TYR A 60 -1.88 20.23 5.04
C TYR A 60 -0.44 19.87 4.67
N ILE A 61 -0.25 18.92 3.75
CA ILE A 61 1.08 18.49 3.30
C ILE A 61 1.81 19.66 2.62
N SER A 62 1.10 20.41 1.76
CA SER A 62 1.67 21.61 1.11
C SER A 62 2.21 22.60 2.14
N GLY A 63 1.43 22.96 3.16
CA GLY A 63 1.85 23.89 4.22
C GLY A 63 3.04 23.36 5.03
N ILE A 64 3.11 22.04 5.28
CA ILE A 64 4.27 21.43 5.95
C ILE A 64 5.54 21.53 5.07
N LEU A 65 5.44 21.20 3.77
CA LEU A 65 6.59 21.29 2.86
C LEU A 65 7.08 22.74 2.68
N GLU A 66 6.17 23.71 2.59
CA GLU A 66 6.51 25.13 2.57
C GLU A 66 7.21 25.57 3.86
N SER A 67 6.77 25.08 5.03
CA SER A 67 7.42 25.38 6.32
C SER A 67 8.86 24.87 6.39
N TYR A 68 9.21 23.85 5.60
CA TYR A 68 10.58 23.35 5.44
C TYR A 68 11.38 24.15 4.39
N GLY A 69 10.81 25.22 3.83
CA GLY A 69 11.44 26.09 2.83
C GLY A 69 11.54 25.46 1.45
N LEU A 70 10.60 24.58 1.09
CA LEU A 70 10.54 23.96 -0.22
C LEU A 70 9.64 24.76 -1.17
N ASP A 71 10.06 24.84 -2.43
CA ASP A 71 9.28 25.44 -3.49
C ASP A 71 8.26 24.42 -4.03
N LEU A 72 6.97 24.78 -3.96
CA LEU A 72 5.90 23.98 -4.57
C LEU A 72 5.79 24.26 -6.07
N ILE A 73 5.55 23.22 -6.86
CA ILE A 73 5.41 23.33 -8.30
C ILE A 73 3.96 23.66 -8.69
N GLY A 74 3.82 24.60 -9.64
CA GLY A 74 2.52 24.95 -10.22
C GLY A 74 1.97 26.30 -9.78
N GLY A 75 2.62 27.00 -8.84
CA GLY A 75 2.18 28.30 -8.33
C GLY A 75 0.87 28.27 -7.56
N SER A 76 0.37 27.08 -7.28
CA SER A 76 -0.72 26.74 -6.36
C SER A 76 -0.29 25.53 -5.53
N ASP A 77 -0.78 25.47 -4.32
CA ASP A 77 -0.40 24.45 -3.31
C ASP A 77 -0.61 23.00 -3.78
N VAL A 78 -1.50 22.78 -4.74
CA VAL A 78 -1.90 21.46 -5.24
C VAL A 78 -2.06 21.48 -6.76
N GLU A 79 -1.41 20.55 -7.45
CA GLU A 79 -1.57 20.34 -8.89
C GLU A 79 -2.83 19.51 -9.15
N THR A 80 -3.93 20.15 -9.57
CA THR A 80 -5.23 19.50 -9.77
C THR A 80 -5.39 18.87 -11.14
N PHE A 81 -6.05 17.70 -11.19
CA PHE A 81 -6.42 17.00 -12.42
C PHE A 81 -7.81 16.37 -12.32
N GLY A 82 -8.38 16.02 -13.48
CA GLY A 82 -9.69 15.39 -13.59
C GLY A 82 -9.61 13.98 -14.15
N ILE A 83 -10.37 13.04 -13.55
CA ILE A 83 -10.54 11.67 -14.00
C ILE A 83 -12.00 11.50 -14.44
N LEU A 84 -12.21 11.17 -15.72
CA LEU A 84 -13.55 10.90 -16.25
C LEU A 84 -14.02 9.53 -15.75
N ARG A 85 -15.15 9.47 -15.06
CA ARG A 85 -15.80 8.24 -14.60
C ARG A 85 -16.72 7.65 -15.68
N GLU A 86 -17.02 6.37 -15.58
CA GLU A 86 -17.94 5.68 -16.51
C GLU A 86 -19.34 6.30 -16.58
N ASN A 87 -19.82 6.91 -15.51
CA ASN A 87 -21.10 7.63 -15.45
C ASN A 87 -21.08 9.01 -16.11
N GLY A 88 -19.93 9.44 -16.66
CA GLY A 88 -19.75 10.74 -17.30
C GLY A 88 -19.34 11.87 -16.36
N ASP A 89 -19.31 11.64 -15.03
CA ASP A 89 -18.85 12.63 -14.07
C ASP A 89 -17.32 12.71 -14.06
N THR A 90 -16.79 13.87 -13.63
CA THR A 90 -15.36 14.06 -13.46
C THR A 90 -14.99 14.08 -11.98
N LEU A 91 -14.21 13.06 -11.55
CA LEU A 91 -13.54 13.08 -10.26
C LEU A 91 -12.37 14.08 -10.33
N ARG A 92 -12.30 14.99 -9.39
CA ARG A 92 -11.18 15.96 -9.29
C ARG A 92 -10.29 15.56 -8.12
N SER A 93 -9.02 15.33 -8.39
CA SER A 93 -7.98 15.03 -7.41
C SER A 93 -6.76 15.90 -7.66
N GLY A 94 -5.70 15.77 -6.89
CA GLY A 94 -4.51 16.57 -7.05
C GLY A 94 -3.27 15.97 -6.44
N ASN A 95 -2.11 16.35 -6.99
CA ASN A 95 -0.79 16.01 -6.46
C ASN A 95 -0.20 17.20 -5.69
N VAL A 96 0.54 16.92 -4.64
CA VAL A 96 1.42 17.92 -3.98
C VAL A 96 2.84 17.64 -4.44
N ILE A 97 3.47 18.59 -5.11
CA ILE A 97 4.81 18.43 -5.70
C ILE A 97 5.72 19.55 -5.20
N ALA A 98 6.82 19.19 -4.55
CA ALA A 98 7.85 20.11 -4.09
C ALA A 98 9.24 19.74 -4.63
N VAL A 99 10.15 20.71 -4.68
CA VAL A 99 11.50 20.55 -5.24
C VAL A 99 12.57 20.91 -4.24
N ILE A 100 13.59 20.06 -4.16
CA ILE A 100 14.84 20.33 -3.45
C ILE A 100 15.96 20.41 -4.50
N PRO A 101 16.48 21.60 -4.83
CA PRO A 101 17.47 21.75 -5.89
C PRO A 101 18.77 21.03 -5.59
N GLY A 102 19.32 20.33 -6.58
CA GLY A 102 20.69 19.84 -6.55
C GLY A 102 21.72 20.93 -6.84
N TYR A 103 22.95 20.74 -6.35
CA TYR A 103 24.01 21.74 -6.49
C TYR A 103 24.95 21.48 -7.67
N ASP A 104 25.01 20.26 -8.18
CA ASP A 104 25.99 19.84 -9.19
C ASP A 104 25.60 20.37 -10.59
N PRO A 105 26.48 21.13 -11.28
CA PRO A 105 26.15 21.73 -12.58
C PRO A 105 25.80 20.70 -13.66
N GLU A 106 26.31 19.45 -13.58
CA GLU A 106 26.08 18.40 -14.57
C GLU A 106 24.87 17.54 -14.21
N LEU A 107 24.54 17.42 -12.90
CA LEU A 107 23.51 16.50 -12.42
C LEU A 107 22.26 17.17 -11.88
N LYS A 108 22.25 18.47 -11.63
CA LYS A 108 21.09 19.21 -11.08
C LYS A 108 19.82 19.12 -11.93
N ASP A 109 19.97 18.92 -13.25
CA ASP A 109 18.87 18.76 -14.20
C ASP A 109 18.44 17.28 -14.38
N ASN A 110 19.01 16.39 -13.56
CA ASN A 110 18.59 15.01 -13.40
C ASN A 110 17.84 14.88 -12.07
N TYR A 111 16.75 14.14 -12.05
CA TYR A 111 15.82 14.15 -10.94
C TYR A 111 15.70 12.77 -10.29
N ILE A 112 15.58 12.77 -8.96
CA ILE A 112 15.11 11.63 -8.18
C ILE A 112 13.73 12.02 -7.66
N VAL A 113 12.73 11.18 -7.88
CA VAL A 113 11.38 11.37 -7.33
C VAL A 113 11.24 10.52 -6.07
N ILE A 114 10.77 11.12 -4.97
CA ILE A 114 10.36 10.40 -3.76
C ILE A 114 8.86 10.63 -3.65
N GLY A 115 8.08 9.56 -3.65
CA GLY A 115 6.63 9.65 -3.71
C GLY A 115 5.91 8.80 -2.67
N ALA A 116 4.70 9.22 -2.30
CA ALA A 116 3.78 8.47 -1.46
C ALA A 116 2.34 8.72 -1.90
N ARG A 117 1.48 7.73 -1.71
CA ARG A 117 0.04 7.82 -2.00
C ARG A 117 -0.66 8.72 -0.99
N LEU A 118 -1.47 9.67 -1.50
CA LEU A 118 -2.22 10.65 -0.71
C LEU A 118 -3.61 10.13 -0.30
N ASP A 119 -4.34 9.57 -1.25
CA ASP A 119 -5.71 9.12 -1.07
C ASP A 119 -5.82 7.77 -0.34
N ASN A 120 -7.02 7.51 0.17
CA ASN A 120 -7.39 6.22 0.73
C ASN A 120 -8.87 5.92 0.42
N LEU A 121 -9.50 4.95 1.08
CA LEU A 121 -10.84 4.44 0.77
C LEU A 121 -11.99 5.39 1.15
N GLY A 122 -11.76 6.38 2.01
CA GLY A 122 -12.80 7.30 2.44
C GLY A 122 -13.70 6.74 3.53
N SER A 123 -14.99 7.09 3.46
CA SER A 123 -16.02 6.58 4.37
C SER A 123 -17.13 5.86 3.61
N SER A 124 -17.86 5.01 4.31
CA SER A 124 -19.05 4.31 3.79
C SER A 124 -20.15 4.25 4.85
N ARG A 125 -21.41 4.32 4.43
CA ARG A 125 -22.54 4.09 5.33
C ARG A 125 -22.91 2.61 5.33
N VAL A 126 -22.98 2.04 6.51
CA VAL A 126 -23.37 0.64 6.72
C VAL A 126 -24.58 0.59 7.64
N ASN A 127 -25.54 -0.28 7.32
CA ASN A 127 -26.69 -0.51 8.20
C ASN A 127 -26.36 -1.67 9.15
N VAL A 128 -26.29 -1.37 10.45
CA VAL A 128 -26.08 -2.37 11.49
C VAL A 128 -27.32 -2.45 12.36
N ASN A 129 -28.06 -3.55 12.28
CA ASN A 129 -29.28 -3.81 13.04
C ASN A 129 -30.37 -2.71 12.89
N GLY A 130 -30.52 -2.15 11.67
CA GLY A 130 -31.50 -1.10 11.40
C GLY A 130 -31.04 0.32 11.71
N THR A 131 -29.81 0.49 12.21
CA THR A 131 -29.22 1.81 12.47
C THR A 131 -28.12 2.09 11.44
N GLU A 132 -28.21 3.22 10.76
CA GLU A 132 -27.13 3.67 9.88
C GLU A 132 -25.91 4.09 10.73
N ARG A 133 -24.77 3.54 10.40
CA ARG A 133 -23.47 3.90 10.98
C ARG A 133 -22.51 4.28 9.86
N GLU A 134 -21.81 5.38 10.05
CA GLU A 134 -20.70 5.74 9.21
C GLU A 134 -19.48 4.91 9.59
N LYS A 135 -18.83 4.33 8.59
CA LYS A 135 -17.59 3.57 8.70
C LYS A 135 -16.50 4.35 7.98
N ILE A 136 -15.51 4.82 8.73
CA ILE A 136 -14.38 5.58 8.19
C ILE A 136 -13.18 4.63 8.07
N PHE A 137 -12.53 4.64 6.90
CA PHE A 137 -11.28 3.95 6.66
C PHE A 137 -10.14 4.95 6.89
N TYR A 138 -9.62 4.99 8.10
CA TYR A 138 -8.65 6.01 8.52
C TYR A 138 -7.35 5.97 7.74
N GLY A 139 -6.87 4.77 7.36
CA GLY A 139 -5.67 4.59 6.54
C GLY A 139 -4.41 5.15 7.23
N ALA A 140 -4.20 4.79 8.49
CA ALA A 140 -3.02 5.23 9.23
C ALA A 140 -1.75 4.62 8.65
N ASN A 141 -1.73 3.29 8.47
CA ASN A 141 -0.65 2.65 7.74
C ASN A 141 -0.87 2.69 6.21
N GLY A 142 -2.11 2.75 5.76
CA GLY A 142 -2.44 2.77 4.32
C GLY A 142 -3.04 4.08 3.80
N ASN A 143 -2.35 5.24 3.69
CA ASN A 143 -0.90 5.42 3.69
C ASN A 143 -0.46 6.70 4.44
N ALA A 144 -1.08 7.07 5.56
CA ALA A 144 -0.61 8.23 6.32
C ALA A 144 0.82 8.03 6.87
N SER A 145 1.24 6.78 7.14
CA SER A 145 2.61 6.42 7.50
C SER A 145 3.62 6.81 6.42
N GLY A 146 3.38 6.42 5.17
CA GLY A 146 4.24 6.78 4.04
C GLY A 146 4.27 8.29 3.77
N LEU A 147 3.15 9.00 3.97
CA LEU A 147 3.09 10.46 3.85
C LEU A 147 3.90 11.16 4.96
N ALA A 148 3.81 10.69 6.20
CA ALA A 148 4.63 11.22 7.30
C ALA A 148 6.12 10.98 7.04
N MET A 149 6.50 9.77 6.59
CA MET A 149 7.86 9.47 6.15
C MET A 149 8.32 10.39 5.01
N LEU A 150 7.46 10.66 4.02
CA LEU A 150 7.74 11.58 2.91
C LEU A 150 8.04 12.99 3.43
N MET A 151 7.24 13.51 4.36
CA MET A 151 7.45 14.84 4.94
C MET A 151 8.75 14.90 5.77
N GLN A 152 9.06 13.86 6.55
CA GLN A 152 10.30 13.81 7.32
C GLN A 152 11.55 13.67 6.42
N LEU A 153 11.45 12.90 5.34
CA LEU A 153 12.51 12.85 4.31
C LEU A 153 12.71 14.21 3.66
N ALA A 154 11.62 14.90 3.30
CA ALA A 154 11.66 16.24 2.74
C ALA A 154 12.37 17.21 3.68
N LYS A 155 12.01 17.24 4.99
CA LYS A 155 12.68 18.05 6.02
C LYS A 155 14.18 17.75 6.08
N LYS A 156 14.54 16.48 6.20
CA LYS A 156 15.92 16.04 6.37
C LYS A 156 16.78 16.33 5.13
N LEU A 157 16.24 16.12 3.94
CA LEU A 157 16.91 16.41 2.66
C LEU A 157 17.04 17.91 2.42
N SER A 158 16.04 18.74 2.79
CA SER A 158 16.10 20.21 2.64
C SER A 158 17.17 20.83 3.51
N ILE A 159 17.28 20.40 4.78
CA ILE A 159 18.33 20.84 5.70
C ILE A 159 19.72 20.47 5.15
N ASN A 160 19.84 19.29 4.57
CA ASN A 160 21.10 18.76 4.03
C ASN A 160 21.24 18.92 2.50
N ARG A 161 20.53 19.86 1.88
CA ARG A 161 20.51 20.06 0.42
C ARG A 161 21.90 20.22 -0.21
N VAL A 162 22.87 20.71 0.55
CA VAL A 162 24.28 20.83 0.10
C VAL A 162 24.93 19.47 -0.19
N LEU A 163 24.30 18.38 0.21
CA LEU A 163 24.74 17.01 -0.08
C LEU A 163 24.14 16.44 -1.35
N LEU A 164 23.20 17.14 -2.02
CA LEU A 164 22.44 16.62 -3.15
C LEU A 164 23.04 17.11 -4.47
N LYS A 165 23.67 16.22 -5.25
CA LYS A 165 24.09 16.55 -6.60
C LYS A 165 22.91 16.69 -7.55
N ARG A 166 21.96 15.73 -7.52
CA ARG A 166 20.71 15.77 -8.29
C ARG A 166 19.63 16.53 -7.54
N THR A 167 18.74 17.08 -8.30
CA THR A 167 17.49 17.64 -7.77
C THR A 167 16.58 16.49 -7.30
N VAL A 168 15.94 16.69 -6.14
CA VAL A 168 14.96 15.75 -5.59
C VAL A 168 13.57 16.36 -5.69
N ILE A 169 12.61 15.59 -6.19
CA ILE A 169 11.20 15.91 -6.19
C ILE A 169 10.52 15.11 -5.08
N ILE A 170 9.77 15.81 -4.25
CA ILE A 170 8.90 15.24 -3.23
C ILE A 170 7.48 15.27 -3.77
N ALA A 171 6.78 14.13 -3.81
CA ALA A 171 5.48 14.00 -4.46
C ALA A 171 4.48 13.22 -3.59
N ALA A 172 3.39 13.86 -3.17
CA ALA A 172 2.21 13.14 -2.65
C ALA A 172 1.21 13.00 -3.80
N PHE A 173 0.98 11.75 -4.26
CA PHE A 173 0.13 11.46 -5.41
C PHE A 173 -1.31 11.22 -4.99
N GLY A 174 -2.24 12.01 -5.54
CA GLY A 174 -3.67 11.82 -5.33
C GLY A 174 -4.25 10.78 -6.27
N SER A 175 -5.41 10.23 -5.87
CA SER A 175 -6.13 9.23 -6.67
C SER A 175 -5.30 8.01 -7.07
N SER A 176 -4.36 7.61 -6.23
CA SER A 176 -3.50 6.43 -6.46
C SER A 176 -4.30 5.14 -6.48
N LEU A 177 -5.35 5.02 -5.64
CA LEU A 177 -6.26 3.86 -5.66
C LEU A 177 -7.10 3.74 -6.94
N ASN A 178 -7.14 4.78 -7.78
CA ASN A 178 -7.77 4.76 -9.10
C ASN A 178 -6.70 4.60 -10.20
N ALA A 179 -6.13 3.42 -10.29
CA ALA A 179 -5.11 3.07 -11.29
C ALA A 179 -3.91 4.03 -11.32
N SER A 180 -3.43 4.44 -10.14
CA SER A 180 -2.28 5.36 -9.98
C SER A 180 -2.42 6.66 -10.79
N ALA A 181 -3.63 7.23 -10.82
CA ALA A 181 -3.95 8.34 -11.72
C ALA A 181 -3.08 9.59 -11.46
N GLY A 182 -2.71 9.85 -10.18
CA GLY A 182 -1.86 10.99 -9.84
C GLY A 182 -0.45 10.86 -10.39
N SER A 183 0.21 9.73 -10.18
CA SER A 183 1.56 9.48 -10.72
C SER A 183 1.54 9.36 -12.23
N TRP A 184 0.48 8.77 -12.81
CA TRP A 184 0.28 8.79 -14.28
C TRP A 184 0.16 10.21 -14.83
N TYR A 185 -0.66 11.08 -14.19
CA TYR A 185 -0.83 12.47 -14.58
C TYR A 185 0.50 13.23 -14.48
N PHE A 186 1.25 13.06 -13.40
CA PHE A 186 2.57 13.64 -13.20
C PHE A 186 3.51 13.30 -14.38
N LEU A 187 3.58 12.04 -14.78
CA LEU A 187 4.49 11.57 -15.83
C LEU A 187 4.03 11.94 -17.24
N ASN A 188 2.73 12.07 -17.50
CA ASN A 188 2.22 12.26 -18.87
C ASN A 188 1.71 13.66 -19.16
N ARG A 189 1.30 14.44 -18.17
CA ARG A 189 0.59 15.71 -18.35
C ARG A 189 1.16 16.87 -17.56
N SER A 190 1.97 16.59 -16.55
CA SER A 190 2.58 17.57 -15.67
C SER A 190 4.06 17.80 -15.99
N ILE A 191 4.78 18.40 -15.04
CA ILE A 191 6.20 18.67 -15.13
C ILE A 191 7.03 17.41 -15.37
N GLY A 192 6.65 16.29 -14.76
CA GLY A 192 7.35 15.00 -14.89
C GLY A 192 7.55 14.55 -16.35
N ALA A 193 6.58 14.88 -17.22
CA ALA A 193 6.66 14.58 -18.66
C ALA A 193 7.84 15.25 -19.39
N LYS A 194 8.47 16.25 -18.77
CA LYS A 194 9.57 17.04 -19.36
C LYS A 194 10.88 16.84 -18.63
N LEU A 195 10.88 16.11 -17.52
CA LEU A 195 12.05 15.93 -16.68
C LEU A 195 12.80 14.65 -17.05
N ARG A 196 14.11 14.70 -16.86
CA ARG A 196 14.95 13.49 -16.87
C ARG A 196 14.97 12.88 -15.48
N ILE A 197 14.09 11.93 -15.24
CA ILE A 197 13.99 11.23 -13.96
C ILE A 197 14.91 10.01 -14.02
N ASP A 198 15.92 10.00 -13.14
CA ASP A 198 16.92 8.92 -13.08
C ASP A 198 16.44 7.75 -12.18
N ALA A 199 15.60 8.00 -11.17
CA ALA A 199 15.01 6.97 -10.33
C ALA A 199 13.78 7.48 -9.55
N MET A 200 12.94 6.53 -9.09
CA MET A 200 11.81 6.79 -8.20
C MET A 200 11.91 5.94 -6.93
N VAL A 201 11.63 6.56 -5.79
CA VAL A 201 11.50 5.93 -4.47
C VAL A 201 10.05 6.08 -4.01
N ASN A 202 9.33 4.99 -3.89
CA ASN A 202 7.94 4.97 -3.45
C ASN A 202 7.81 4.50 -2.00
N LEU A 203 6.98 5.18 -1.22
CA LEU A 203 6.75 4.95 0.19
C LEU A 203 5.29 4.53 0.39
N ASP A 204 5.04 3.27 0.71
CA ASP A 204 3.67 2.81 0.94
C ASP A 204 3.61 1.78 2.08
N MET A 205 2.78 2.05 3.08
CA MET A 205 2.58 1.19 4.25
C MET A 205 3.88 0.91 5.03
N LEU A 206 4.45 1.94 5.62
CA LEU A 206 5.72 1.92 6.38
C LEU A 206 5.50 2.10 7.89
N GLY A 207 4.47 1.51 8.45
CA GLY A 207 4.11 1.74 9.86
C GLY A 207 3.98 0.51 10.72
N THR A 208 4.05 -0.71 10.15
CA THR A 208 3.88 -1.95 10.92
C THR A 208 5.04 -2.90 10.67
N ALA A 209 5.91 -3.13 11.67
CA ALA A 209 7.06 -4.03 11.55
C ALA A 209 6.68 -5.53 11.56
N SER A 210 5.42 -5.88 11.82
CA SER A 210 4.96 -7.27 11.92
C SER A 210 5.24 -8.12 10.67
N GLY A 211 5.35 -7.50 9.50
CA GLY A 211 5.71 -8.16 8.24
C GLY A 211 7.20 -8.12 7.91
N GLY A 212 7.96 -7.20 8.50
CA GLY A 212 9.33 -6.86 8.18
C GLY A 212 9.44 -5.61 7.30
N PHE A 213 10.67 -5.17 7.03
CA PHE A 213 10.96 -4.05 6.15
C PHE A 213 11.44 -4.56 4.79
N TYR A 214 10.81 -4.16 3.70
CA TYR A 214 11.04 -4.67 2.35
C TYR A 214 11.41 -3.56 1.36
N ALA A 215 12.28 -3.90 0.39
CA ALA A 215 12.56 -3.12 -0.80
C ALA A 215 12.26 -3.98 -2.05
N TYR A 216 11.32 -3.52 -2.87
CA TYR A 216 11.01 -4.13 -4.16
C TYR A 216 11.50 -3.23 -5.28
N THR A 217 12.34 -3.78 -6.19
CA THR A 217 13.01 -3.02 -7.25
C THR A 217 12.70 -3.54 -8.65
N SER A 218 11.69 -4.39 -8.80
CA SER A 218 11.47 -5.18 -10.02
C SER A 218 12.72 -5.94 -10.43
N SER A 219 13.46 -6.48 -9.46
CA SER A 219 14.75 -7.17 -9.62
C SER A 219 15.84 -6.37 -10.37
N ASN A 220 15.74 -5.03 -10.38
CA ASN A 220 16.72 -4.17 -11.03
C ASN A 220 18.09 -4.31 -10.36
N PRO A 221 19.13 -4.81 -11.07
CA PRO A 221 20.44 -5.12 -10.47
C PRO A 221 21.19 -3.87 -10.01
N ASP A 222 21.00 -2.72 -10.68
CA ASP A 222 21.67 -1.48 -10.29
C ASP A 222 21.06 -0.94 -8.98
N LEU A 223 19.73 -1.00 -8.81
CA LEU A 223 19.06 -0.64 -7.56
C LEU A 223 19.39 -1.61 -6.43
N ASN A 224 19.40 -2.93 -6.70
CA ASN A 224 19.80 -3.94 -5.72
C ASN A 224 21.24 -3.72 -5.24
N THR A 225 22.17 -3.47 -6.16
CA THR A 225 23.57 -3.14 -5.80
C THR A 225 23.66 -1.90 -4.89
N ARG A 226 22.80 -0.88 -5.12
CA ARG A 226 22.79 0.30 -4.26
C ARG A 226 22.20 0.02 -2.88
N LEU A 227 21.13 -0.76 -2.81
CA LEU A 227 20.55 -1.22 -1.54
C LEU A 227 21.62 -2.00 -0.73
N ASP A 228 22.37 -2.90 -1.38
CA ASP A 228 23.45 -3.64 -0.75
C ASP A 228 24.58 -2.73 -0.27
N GLN A 229 24.97 -1.72 -1.08
CA GLN A 229 26.00 -0.74 -0.69
C GLN A 229 25.59 0.04 0.56
N VAL A 230 24.34 0.50 0.63
CA VAL A 230 23.83 1.21 1.80
C VAL A 230 23.72 0.27 2.99
N SER A 231 23.24 -0.96 2.80
CA SER A 231 23.13 -1.98 3.84
C SER A 231 24.48 -2.41 4.41
N ALA A 232 25.56 -2.33 3.62
CA ALA A 232 26.92 -2.65 4.07
C ALA A 232 27.51 -1.57 5.00
N SER A 233 26.93 -0.35 5.06
CA SER A 233 27.30 0.68 6.03
C SER A 233 26.52 0.49 7.34
N LEU A 234 26.94 1.22 8.39
CA LEU A 234 26.24 1.18 9.69
C LEU A 234 24.83 1.74 9.53
N GLN A 235 23.84 0.88 9.54
CA GLN A 235 22.42 1.25 9.45
C GLN A 235 21.64 0.72 10.66
N PRO A 236 20.61 1.44 11.13
CA PRO A 236 19.78 1.00 12.25
C PRO A 236 18.89 -0.21 11.88
N ILE A 237 18.52 -0.32 10.60
CA ILE A 237 17.76 -1.42 10.00
C ILE A 237 18.13 -1.54 8.52
N THR A 238 17.93 -2.70 7.93
CA THR A 238 18.13 -2.93 6.49
C THR A 238 16.92 -3.64 5.89
N PRO A 239 16.45 -3.26 4.69
CA PRO A 239 15.32 -3.93 4.05
C PRO A 239 15.74 -5.30 3.50
N ARG A 240 14.77 -6.20 3.45
CA ARG A 240 14.86 -7.41 2.65
C ARG A 240 14.53 -7.06 1.20
N ILE A 241 15.45 -7.30 0.29
CA ILE A 241 15.20 -7.16 -1.15
C ILE A 241 14.31 -8.33 -1.57
N VAL A 242 13.16 -8.03 -2.18
CA VAL A 242 12.19 -9.02 -2.64
C VAL A 242 11.98 -8.93 -4.15
N SER A 243 11.77 -10.08 -4.79
CA SER A 243 11.52 -10.20 -6.24
C SER A 243 10.04 -10.15 -6.59
N GLU A 244 9.16 -10.51 -5.63
CA GLU A 244 7.71 -10.40 -5.78
C GLU A 244 7.23 -9.05 -5.26
N GLU A 245 6.35 -8.41 -6.01
CA GLU A 245 5.78 -7.12 -5.63
C GLU A 245 4.83 -7.28 -4.44
N PRO A 246 5.14 -6.68 -3.26
CA PRO A 246 4.32 -6.88 -2.07
C PRO A 246 2.94 -6.23 -2.18
N VAL A 247 2.85 -5.11 -2.90
CA VAL A 247 1.63 -4.32 -3.10
C VAL A 247 1.78 -3.44 -4.33
N ALA A 248 0.70 -3.32 -5.11
CA ALA A 248 0.65 -2.38 -6.23
C ALA A 248 0.56 -0.93 -5.71
N SER A 249 1.41 -0.05 -6.21
CA SER A 249 1.45 1.36 -5.82
C SER A 249 2.03 2.22 -6.96
N ASP A 250 2.24 3.52 -6.72
CA ASP A 250 2.64 4.52 -7.72
C ASP A 250 3.97 4.24 -8.43
N HIS A 251 4.86 3.42 -7.86
CA HIS A 251 6.11 3.00 -8.52
C HIS A 251 5.87 2.30 -9.86
N ARG A 252 4.70 1.65 -10.06
CA ARG A 252 4.34 0.99 -11.33
C ARG A 252 4.27 2.00 -12.48
N SER A 253 3.66 3.17 -12.26
CA SER A 253 3.59 4.21 -13.29
C SER A 253 4.97 4.64 -13.79
N PHE A 254 5.96 4.73 -12.89
CA PHE A 254 7.34 5.05 -13.23
C PHE A 254 8.03 3.90 -13.96
N TYR A 255 7.81 2.68 -13.49
CA TYR A 255 8.35 1.51 -14.15
C TYR A 255 7.85 1.37 -15.59
N GLU A 256 6.56 1.61 -15.84
CA GLU A 256 5.94 1.61 -17.18
C GLU A 256 6.50 2.70 -18.09
N HIS A 257 7.13 3.75 -17.52
CA HIS A 257 7.87 4.80 -18.24
C HIS A 257 9.38 4.54 -18.29
N GLU A 258 9.82 3.31 -18.10
CA GLU A 258 11.23 2.89 -18.12
C GLU A 258 12.10 3.64 -17.08
N ILE A 259 11.52 4.04 -15.95
CA ILE A 259 12.22 4.69 -14.85
C ILE A 259 12.49 3.65 -13.75
N PRO A 260 13.77 3.42 -13.38
CA PRO A 260 14.12 2.54 -12.28
C PRO A 260 13.42 2.94 -10.99
N SER A 261 12.65 2.04 -10.39
CA SER A 261 11.80 2.36 -9.25
C SER A 261 12.00 1.38 -8.10
N VAL A 262 11.96 1.88 -6.87
CA VAL A 262 11.96 1.06 -5.66
C VAL A 262 10.72 1.38 -4.82
N LEU A 263 10.03 0.34 -4.36
CA LEU A 263 8.98 0.44 -3.35
C LEU A 263 9.58 0.01 -2.01
N PHE A 264 9.49 0.89 -1.01
CA PHE A 264 9.71 0.56 0.39
C PHE A 264 8.37 0.35 1.08
N THR A 265 8.23 -0.76 1.81
CA THR A 265 7.00 -1.12 2.51
C THR A 265 7.27 -2.09 3.65
N THR A 266 6.40 -2.14 4.64
CA THR A 266 6.38 -3.22 5.65
C THR A 266 5.46 -4.38 5.27
N GLY A 267 4.83 -4.30 4.08
CA GLY A 267 3.99 -5.35 3.52
C GLY A 267 2.54 -5.29 4.01
N MET A 268 1.81 -6.36 3.72
CA MET A 268 0.39 -6.47 4.10
C MET A 268 0.23 -6.74 5.59
N TYR A 269 -0.81 -6.17 6.19
CA TYR A 269 -1.12 -6.28 7.62
C TYR A 269 -2.63 -6.54 7.83
N PRO A 270 -3.05 -7.09 8.98
CA PRO A 270 -4.44 -7.52 9.22
C PRO A 270 -5.48 -6.41 9.17
N GLU A 271 -5.11 -5.18 9.52
CA GLU A 271 -5.99 -4.00 9.57
C GLU A 271 -6.13 -3.31 8.20
N TYR A 272 -5.35 -3.71 7.18
CA TYR A 272 -5.39 -3.10 5.85
C TYR A 272 -6.81 -3.02 5.29
N ASN A 273 -7.17 -1.84 4.77
CA ASN A 273 -8.51 -1.56 4.23
C ASN A 273 -9.66 -1.81 5.23
N THR A 274 -9.41 -1.64 6.53
CA THR A 274 -10.44 -1.70 7.58
C THR A 274 -10.51 -0.41 8.38
N GLU A 275 -11.60 -0.23 9.15
CA GLU A 275 -11.76 0.88 10.11
C GLU A 275 -10.79 0.79 11.31
N ARG A 276 -10.02 -0.31 11.43
CA ARG A 276 -9.03 -0.52 12.48
C ARG A 276 -7.63 -0.07 12.10
N ASP A 277 -7.43 0.35 10.85
CA ASP A 277 -6.17 0.96 10.41
C ASP A 277 -6.06 2.39 10.97
N THR A 278 -5.71 2.46 12.26
CA THR A 278 -5.64 3.68 13.07
C THR A 278 -4.21 3.91 13.56
N PRO A 279 -3.84 5.13 14.01
CA PRO A 279 -2.48 5.42 14.49
C PRO A 279 -1.98 4.51 15.61
N SER A 280 -2.90 3.81 16.32
CA SER A 280 -2.54 2.90 17.43
C SER A 280 -1.83 1.61 17.01
N ILE A 281 -1.85 1.26 15.72
CA ILE A 281 -1.15 0.07 15.21
C ILE A 281 0.28 0.36 14.74
N LEU A 282 0.69 1.64 14.74
CA LEU A 282 1.97 2.04 14.18
C LEU A 282 3.11 1.89 15.19
N GLU A 283 4.24 1.42 14.69
CA GLU A 283 5.47 1.17 15.43
C GLU A 283 6.50 2.28 15.15
N TRP A 284 6.38 3.36 15.89
CA TRP A 284 7.06 4.64 15.64
C TRP A 284 8.58 4.58 15.64
N GLU A 285 9.17 3.79 16.54
CA GLU A 285 10.62 3.63 16.60
C GLU A 285 11.17 2.84 15.39
N ASP A 286 10.37 1.91 14.85
CA ASP A 286 10.71 1.21 13.61
C ASP A 286 10.61 2.11 12.42
N MET A 287 9.55 2.94 12.34
CA MET A 287 9.41 3.97 11.31
C MET A 287 10.61 4.93 11.28
N GLU A 288 11.12 5.36 12.44
CA GLU A 288 12.32 6.22 12.50
C GLU A 288 13.57 5.50 11.97
N ARG A 289 13.73 4.21 12.30
CA ARG A 289 14.85 3.41 11.80
C ARG A 289 14.78 3.19 10.28
N GLU A 290 13.58 2.93 9.75
CA GLU A 290 13.32 2.80 8.33
C GLU A 290 13.57 4.11 7.58
N LEU A 291 13.11 5.23 8.16
CA LEU A 291 13.35 6.58 7.63
C LEU A 291 14.85 6.85 7.46
N GLU A 292 15.68 6.47 8.46
CA GLU A 292 17.14 6.68 8.40
C GLU A 292 17.76 5.87 7.24
N PHE A 293 17.36 4.63 7.07
CA PHE A 293 17.83 3.81 5.95
C PHE A 293 17.42 4.42 4.60
N ILE A 294 16.14 4.78 4.45
CA ILE A 294 15.60 5.34 3.21
C ILE A 294 16.29 6.68 2.89
N TYR A 295 16.54 7.51 3.90
CA TYR A 295 17.30 8.75 3.73
C TYR A 295 18.69 8.51 3.15
N ASN A 296 19.45 7.56 3.72
CA ASN A 296 20.79 7.19 3.24
C ASN A 296 20.75 6.61 1.82
N PHE A 297 19.71 5.85 1.50
CA PHE A 297 19.50 5.35 0.15
C PHE A 297 19.20 6.48 -0.85
N CYS A 298 18.36 7.44 -0.47
CA CYS A 298 18.08 8.62 -1.30
C CYS A 298 19.35 9.46 -1.55
N LEU A 299 20.21 9.64 -0.54
CA LEU A 299 21.51 10.29 -0.71
C LEU A 299 22.42 9.51 -1.68
N ASN A 300 22.43 8.19 -1.58
CA ASN A 300 23.19 7.34 -2.49
C ASN A 300 22.71 7.50 -3.95
N LEU A 301 21.39 7.53 -4.17
CA LEU A 301 20.81 7.78 -5.50
C LEU A 301 21.11 9.19 -6.00
N ALA A 302 20.98 10.20 -5.16
CA ALA A 302 21.19 11.61 -5.54
C ALA A 302 22.64 11.90 -5.93
N ASN A 303 23.61 11.12 -5.41
CA ASN A 303 25.04 11.38 -5.58
C ASN A 303 25.77 10.36 -6.47
N GLY A 304 25.22 9.17 -6.61
CA GLY A 304 25.85 8.09 -7.36
C GLY A 304 25.59 8.13 -8.87
N LYS A 305 26.07 7.13 -9.59
CA LYS A 305 25.73 6.93 -11.01
C LYS A 305 24.23 6.62 -11.11
N ALA A 306 23.50 7.17 -12.10
CA ALA A 306 22.10 6.82 -12.32
C ALA A 306 21.94 5.29 -12.53
N PRO A 307 20.97 4.64 -11.88
CA PRO A 307 20.65 3.25 -12.19
C PRO A 307 20.10 3.17 -13.62
N ALA A 308 20.46 2.12 -14.35
CA ALA A 308 19.91 1.88 -15.67
C ALA A 308 18.57 1.15 -15.52
N PHE A 309 17.57 1.55 -16.32
CA PHE A 309 16.36 0.74 -16.47
C PHE A 309 16.72 -0.58 -17.15
N ARG A 310 16.21 -1.66 -16.63
CA ARG A 310 16.38 -3.00 -17.20
C ARG A 310 15.07 -3.76 -17.04
N GLU A 311 14.56 -4.28 -18.12
CA GLU A 311 13.36 -5.12 -18.13
C GLU A 311 13.59 -6.51 -17.48
N GLU A 312 14.81 -6.84 -17.11
CA GLU A 312 15.20 -8.15 -16.56
C GLU A 312 14.57 -8.49 -15.21
N GLY A 313 13.80 -7.59 -14.64
CA GLY A 313 13.18 -7.79 -13.33
C GLY A 313 11.68 -7.99 -13.31
N ILE A 314 10.96 -7.61 -14.34
CA ILE A 314 9.67 -8.24 -14.57
C ILE A 314 10.02 -9.56 -15.27
N PRO A 315 9.50 -10.72 -14.79
CA PRO A 315 9.48 -11.86 -15.66
C PRO A 315 8.81 -11.34 -16.94
N GLN A 316 9.63 -11.09 -17.99
CA GLN A 316 9.03 -10.95 -19.31
C GLN A 316 8.10 -12.12 -19.37
N LEU A 317 6.82 -11.85 -19.67
CA LEU A 317 5.90 -12.92 -20.01
C LEU A 317 6.67 -13.79 -20.99
N SER A 318 7.49 -14.67 -20.43
CA SER A 318 8.28 -15.59 -21.21
C SER A 318 7.24 -16.31 -22.03
N ASN A 319 7.46 -16.50 -23.30
CA ASN A 319 6.57 -17.25 -24.19
C ASN A 319 6.41 -18.73 -23.75
N THR A 320 6.77 -19.03 -22.50
CA THR A 320 6.57 -20.30 -21.82
C THR A 320 5.30 -20.22 -21.01
N SER A 321 4.41 -21.13 -21.26
CA SER A 321 3.08 -21.34 -20.70
C SER A 321 3.02 -21.56 -19.16
N ASP A 322 4.02 -21.12 -18.38
CA ASP A 322 4.15 -21.47 -16.96
C ASP A 322 3.94 -20.31 -15.99
N GLU A 323 3.69 -19.09 -16.47
CA GLU A 323 3.53 -17.93 -15.60
C GLU A 323 2.11 -17.85 -15.01
N ILE A 324 2.04 -17.68 -13.67
CA ILE A 324 0.79 -17.55 -12.92
C ILE A 324 0.53 -16.07 -12.70
N VAL A 325 -0.56 -15.55 -13.27
CA VAL A 325 -0.99 -14.12 -13.17
C VAL A 325 -2.02 -13.98 -12.06
N SER A 326 -1.95 -12.92 -11.27
CA SER A 326 -2.98 -12.63 -10.27
C SER A 326 -4.34 -12.32 -10.90
N PHE A 327 -5.42 -12.71 -10.21
CA PHE A 327 -6.79 -12.45 -10.69
C PHE A 327 -7.04 -10.98 -11.03
N GLY A 328 -6.45 -10.05 -10.26
CA GLY A 328 -6.56 -8.60 -10.50
C GLY A 328 -5.93 -8.13 -11.81
N ASP A 329 -4.86 -8.80 -12.23
CA ASP A 329 -3.98 -8.38 -13.34
C ASP A 329 -4.37 -8.98 -14.70
N CYS A 330 -5.43 -9.81 -14.74
CA CYS A 330 -5.93 -10.38 -15.98
C CYS A 330 -6.79 -9.39 -16.76
N ASP A 331 -6.50 -9.17 -18.06
CA ASP A 331 -7.36 -8.38 -18.96
C ASP A 331 -8.75 -9.02 -19.11
N VAL A 332 -8.77 -10.35 -19.21
CA VAL A 332 -9.98 -11.14 -19.18
C VAL A 332 -9.90 -12.09 -18.00
N LYS A 333 -10.69 -11.83 -16.97
CA LYS A 333 -10.76 -12.66 -15.76
C LYS A 333 -11.29 -14.06 -16.08
N PRO A 334 -10.85 -15.10 -15.33
CA PRO A 334 -11.39 -16.43 -15.50
C PRO A 334 -12.89 -16.45 -15.20
N ALA A 335 -13.66 -17.31 -15.88
CA ALA A 335 -15.09 -17.35 -15.68
C ALA A 335 -15.58 -18.76 -15.32
N PHE A 336 -16.33 -18.85 -14.22
CA PHE A 336 -17.01 -20.06 -13.78
C PHE A 336 -18.46 -20.06 -14.28
N LEU A 337 -18.84 -21.08 -15.07
CA LEU A 337 -20.18 -21.19 -15.68
C LEU A 337 -20.66 -19.88 -16.35
N GLY A 338 -19.72 -19.16 -16.98
CA GLY A 338 -19.99 -17.91 -17.69
C GLY A 338 -19.93 -16.63 -16.84
N SER A 339 -19.84 -16.71 -15.53
CA SER A 339 -19.66 -15.58 -14.62
C SER A 339 -18.18 -15.37 -14.31
N ARG A 340 -17.76 -14.10 -14.27
CA ARG A 340 -16.42 -13.66 -13.83
C ARG A 340 -16.36 -13.24 -12.35
N ASP A 341 -17.50 -13.28 -11.66
CA ASP A 341 -17.57 -12.97 -10.23
C ASP A 341 -17.20 -14.22 -9.41
N PRO A 342 -16.15 -14.18 -8.58
CA PRO A 342 -15.78 -15.29 -7.69
C PRO A 342 -16.91 -15.70 -6.73
N ALA A 343 -17.81 -14.78 -6.38
CA ALA A 343 -18.97 -15.10 -5.54
C ALA A 343 -19.93 -16.11 -6.19
N ASP A 344 -20.01 -16.15 -7.51
CA ASP A 344 -20.81 -17.13 -8.23
C ASP A 344 -20.22 -18.53 -8.16
N PHE A 345 -18.91 -18.67 -8.13
CA PHE A 345 -18.25 -19.95 -7.87
C PHE A 345 -18.58 -20.48 -6.48
N LEU A 346 -18.50 -19.60 -5.46
CA LEU A 346 -18.90 -19.97 -4.10
C LEU A 346 -20.37 -20.44 -4.05
N LYS A 347 -21.29 -19.67 -4.62
CA LYS A 347 -22.74 -19.97 -4.58
C LYS A 347 -23.15 -21.18 -5.41
N LYS A 348 -22.61 -21.31 -6.64
CA LYS A 348 -23.06 -22.31 -7.63
C LYS A 348 -22.29 -23.63 -7.54
N TRP A 349 -21.13 -23.63 -6.87
CA TRP A 349 -20.29 -24.82 -6.74
C TRP A 349 -19.92 -25.12 -5.30
N VAL A 350 -19.14 -24.25 -4.65
CA VAL A 350 -18.58 -24.55 -3.34
C VAL A 350 -19.67 -24.89 -2.34
N TYR A 351 -20.65 -24.00 -2.12
CA TYR A 351 -21.73 -24.24 -1.13
C TYR A 351 -22.77 -25.28 -1.56
N VAL A 352 -22.80 -25.67 -2.83
CA VAL A 352 -23.68 -26.76 -3.32
C VAL A 352 -23.07 -28.12 -3.00
N TYR A 353 -21.74 -28.26 -3.08
CA TYR A 353 -21.03 -29.53 -2.94
C TYR A 353 -20.19 -29.63 -1.65
N LEU A 354 -20.19 -28.59 -0.84
CA LEU A 354 -19.54 -28.57 0.49
C LEU A 354 -20.26 -29.54 1.41
N ARG A 355 -19.48 -30.41 2.08
CA ARG A 355 -19.96 -31.34 3.09
C ARG A 355 -19.39 -30.93 4.43
N TYR A 356 -20.26 -30.50 5.33
CA TYR A 356 -19.80 -30.17 6.68
C TYR A 356 -19.36 -31.46 7.38
N PRO A 357 -18.10 -31.57 7.85
CA PRO A 357 -17.66 -32.77 8.57
C PRO A 357 -18.47 -33.00 9.84
N GLU A 358 -18.95 -34.23 10.07
CA GLU A 358 -19.81 -34.56 11.22
C GLU A 358 -19.14 -34.25 12.55
N GLU A 359 -17.86 -34.60 12.68
CA GLU A 359 -17.06 -34.32 13.87
C GLU A 359 -16.90 -32.82 14.15
N ALA A 360 -16.78 -31.98 13.11
CA ALA A 360 -16.75 -30.54 13.25
C ALA A 360 -18.11 -29.97 13.69
N VAL A 361 -19.21 -30.57 13.23
CA VAL A 361 -20.57 -30.21 13.70
C VAL A 361 -20.75 -30.54 15.17
N GLU A 362 -20.34 -31.75 15.60
CA GLU A 362 -20.43 -32.20 16.98
C GLU A 362 -19.62 -31.33 17.94
N ASN A 363 -18.44 -30.89 17.52
CA ASN A 363 -17.55 -30.04 18.28
C ASN A 363 -17.85 -28.53 18.13
N GLY A 364 -18.88 -28.15 17.35
CA GLY A 364 -19.25 -26.74 17.18
C GLY A 364 -18.23 -25.89 16.43
N ILE A 365 -17.34 -26.53 15.63
CA ILE A 365 -16.25 -25.86 14.91
C ILE A 365 -16.84 -25.18 13.67
N GLN A 366 -16.65 -23.84 13.56
CA GLN A 366 -17.11 -23.04 12.43
C GLN A 366 -16.13 -21.89 12.15
N GLY A 367 -16.11 -21.37 10.91
CA GLY A 367 -15.22 -20.28 10.56
C GLY A 367 -15.06 -20.09 9.05
N LYS A 368 -14.06 -19.29 8.66
CA LYS A 368 -13.73 -19.00 7.26
C LYS A 368 -12.34 -19.52 6.97
N VAL A 369 -12.25 -20.50 6.06
CA VAL A 369 -11.00 -21.04 5.54
C VAL A 369 -10.60 -20.23 4.31
N LEU A 370 -9.41 -19.66 4.30
CA LEU A 370 -8.84 -18.98 3.14
C LEU A 370 -8.12 -20.00 2.27
N VAL A 371 -8.64 -20.20 1.06
CA VAL A 371 -8.12 -21.17 0.10
C VAL A 371 -7.53 -20.44 -1.11
N ASP A 372 -6.35 -20.86 -1.48
CA ASP A 372 -5.55 -20.39 -2.59
C ASP A 372 -5.48 -21.46 -3.69
N PHE A 373 -5.60 -21.09 -4.96
CA PHE A 373 -5.56 -22.02 -6.07
C PHE A 373 -5.24 -21.33 -7.40
N VAL A 374 -4.85 -22.15 -8.38
CA VAL A 374 -4.52 -21.69 -9.73
C VAL A 374 -5.51 -22.28 -10.73
N ILE A 375 -5.98 -21.45 -11.67
CA ILE A 375 -6.74 -21.88 -12.85
C ILE A 375 -5.77 -21.87 -14.04
N ASP A 376 -5.52 -23.03 -14.63
CA ASP A 376 -4.60 -23.18 -15.77
C ASP A 376 -5.19 -22.65 -17.10
N GLU A 377 -4.41 -22.66 -18.17
CA GLU A 377 -4.79 -22.17 -19.51
C GLU A 377 -5.89 -23.03 -20.18
N LYS A 378 -6.17 -24.21 -19.62
CA LYS A 378 -7.28 -25.08 -20.01
C LYS A 378 -8.52 -24.88 -19.15
N GLY A 379 -8.41 -24.04 -18.12
CA GLY A 379 -9.48 -23.76 -17.15
C GLY A 379 -9.54 -24.74 -16.00
N LYS A 380 -8.56 -25.61 -15.81
CA LYS A 380 -8.53 -26.58 -14.72
C LYS A 380 -7.97 -25.95 -13.44
N VAL A 381 -8.63 -26.25 -12.32
CA VAL A 381 -8.14 -25.85 -10.99
C VAL A 381 -6.96 -26.74 -10.58
N GLN A 382 -5.87 -26.11 -10.11
CA GLN A 382 -4.62 -26.74 -9.67
C GLN A 382 -4.09 -26.07 -8.41
N ASP A 383 -3.12 -26.68 -7.75
CA ASP A 383 -2.36 -26.14 -6.62
C ASP A 383 -3.22 -25.58 -5.47
N VAL A 384 -4.32 -26.28 -5.16
CA VAL A 384 -5.25 -25.88 -4.10
C VAL A 384 -4.62 -26.08 -2.74
N ARG A 385 -4.51 -25.01 -1.97
CA ARG A 385 -3.92 -25.03 -0.62
C ARG A 385 -4.65 -24.08 0.34
N VAL A 386 -4.57 -24.37 1.62
CA VAL A 386 -5.06 -23.50 2.66
C VAL A 386 -3.98 -22.47 3.01
N VAL A 387 -4.33 -21.18 2.93
CA VAL A 387 -3.47 -20.06 3.34
C VAL A 387 -3.73 -19.71 4.82
N LYS A 388 -5.01 -19.73 5.22
CA LYS A 388 -5.41 -19.51 6.59
C LYS A 388 -6.52 -20.51 6.95
N GLY A 389 -6.17 -21.46 7.79
CA GLY A 389 -7.07 -22.50 8.27
C GLY A 389 -7.87 -22.08 9.49
N VAL A 390 -8.83 -22.94 9.83
CA VAL A 390 -9.65 -22.85 11.05
C VAL A 390 -9.45 -24.13 11.88
N ASP A 391 -9.55 -25.28 11.22
CA ASP A 391 -9.43 -26.61 11.79
C ASP A 391 -9.16 -27.61 10.67
N GLU A 392 -8.40 -28.66 10.95
CA GLU A 392 -7.95 -29.64 9.94
C GLU A 392 -9.11 -30.28 9.16
N LEU A 393 -10.26 -30.50 9.79
CA LEU A 393 -11.45 -31.07 9.15
C LEU A 393 -12.08 -30.10 8.15
N LEU A 394 -12.23 -28.83 8.55
CA LEU A 394 -12.79 -27.78 7.69
C LEU A 394 -11.83 -27.44 6.55
N ASP A 395 -10.54 -27.39 6.84
CA ASP A 395 -9.47 -27.10 5.90
C ASP A 395 -9.40 -28.18 4.80
N ALA A 396 -9.44 -29.46 5.19
CA ALA A 396 -9.48 -30.59 4.25
C ALA A 396 -10.71 -30.55 3.33
N GLU A 397 -11.89 -30.24 3.88
CA GLU A 397 -13.12 -30.17 3.10
C GLU A 397 -13.11 -28.95 2.15
N ALA A 398 -12.59 -27.82 2.57
CA ALA A 398 -12.42 -26.64 1.72
C ALA A 398 -11.50 -26.94 0.52
N VAL A 399 -10.37 -27.60 0.76
CA VAL A 399 -9.45 -28.03 -0.31
C VAL A 399 -10.15 -29.05 -1.22
N ARG A 400 -10.86 -30.02 -0.68
CA ARG A 400 -11.58 -31.05 -1.46
C ARG A 400 -12.59 -30.42 -2.41
N VAL A 401 -13.46 -29.55 -1.93
CA VAL A 401 -14.54 -28.98 -2.74
C VAL A 401 -14.02 -28.02 -3.82
N VAL A 402 -12.97 -27.27 -3.55
CA VAL A 402 -12.34 -26.39 -4.53
C VAL A 402 -11.59 -27.20 -5.59
N SER A 403 -10.83 -28.22 -5.19
CA SER A 403 -10.09 -29.11 -6.11
C SER A 403 -11.00 -29.89 -7.05
N ALA A 404 -12.23 -30.20 -6.62
CA ALA A 404 -13.22 -30.92 -7.42
C ALA A 404 -13.95 -30.01 -8.43
N SER A 405 -13.60 -28.76 -8.55
CA SER A 405 -14.24 -27.78 -9.47
C SER A 405 -14.23 -28.30 -10.92
N PRO A 406 -15.32 -28.13 -11.66
CA PRO A 406 -15.29 -28.30 -13.12
C PRO A 406 -14.44 -27.19 -13.77
N ASN A 407 -14.11 -27.39 -15.05
CA ASN A 407 -13.27 -26.47 -15.79
C ASN A 407 -13.92 -25.08 -15.94
N TRP A 408 -13.11 -24.05 -15.76
CA TRP A 408 -13.42 -22.65 -15.97
C TRP A 408 -13.11 -22.22 -17.42
N LYS A 409 -13.63 -21.08 -17.83
CA LYS A 409 -13.01 -20.37 -18.95
C LYS A 409 -11.72 -19.73 -18.45
N PRO A 410 -10.56 -19.99 -19.07
CA PRO A 410 -9.28 -19.49 -18.57
C PRO A 410 -9.18 -17.97 -18.68
N ALA A 411 -8.34 -17.40 -17.83
CA ALA A 411 -7.94 -16.01 -17.89
C ALA A 411 -7.16 -15.69 -19.17
N GLN A 412 -7.14 -14.41 -19.56
CA GLN A 412 -6.33 -13.95 -20.68
C GLN A 412 -5.61 -12.64 -20.33
N VAL A 413 -4.37 -12.52 -20.84
CA VAL A 413 -3.58 -11.31 -20.84
C VAL A 413 -3.12 -11.08 -22.28
N ARG A 414 -3.38 -9.89 -22.81
CA ARG A 414 -3.06 -9.51 -24.22
C ARG A 414 -3.58 -10.53 -25.25
N GLY A 415 -4.78 -11.09 -24.98
CA GLY A 415 -5.42 -12.07 -25.83
C GLY A 415 -4.87 -13.49 -25.74
N LYS A 416 -3.85 -13.76 -24.94
CA LYS A 416 -3.30 -15.10 -24.68
C LYS A 416 -3.88 -15.67 -23.40
N LYS A 417 -4.19 -16.96 -23.38
CA LYS A 417 -4.59 -17.68 -22.18
C LYS A 417 -3.43 -17.81 -21.22
N VAL A 418 -3.67 -17.56 -19.94
CA VAL A 418 -2.66 -17.58 -18.87
C VAL A 418 -3.16 -18.37 -17.68
N LYS A 419 -2.24 -18.89 -16.87
CA LYS A 419 -2.55 -19.41 -15.54
C LYS A 419 -2.93 -18.25 -14.64
N CYS A 420 -4.02 -18.38 -13.88
CA CYS A 420 -4.54 -17.34 -13.02
C CYS A 420 -4.59 -17.80 -11.57
N HIS A 421 -3.94 -17.04 -10.69
CA HIS A 421 -3.98 -17.25 -9.26
C HIS A 421 -5.23 -16.62 -8.66
N MET A 422 -5.92 -17.36 -7.80
CA MET A 422 -7.14 -16.93 -7.11
C MET A 422 -7.12 -17.32 -5.64
N THR A 423 -7.72 -16.47 -4.82
CA THR A 423 -7.91 -16.68 -3.39
C THR A 423 -9.36 -16.45 -3.01
N ILE A 424 -9.96 -17.36 -2.25
CA ILE A 424 -11.36 -17.27 -1.82
C ILE A 424 -11.52 -17.66 -0.35
N TYR A 425 -12.54 -17.08 0.32
CA TYR A 425 -12.99 -17.53 1.63
C TYR A 425 -14.11 -18.55 1.50
N VAL A 426 -13.89 -19.77 2.00
CA VAL A 426 -14.92 -20.79 2.18
C VAL A 426 -15.46 -20.69 3.61
N GLU A 427 -16.72 -20.28 3.75
CA GLU A 427 -17.34 -20.07 5.06
C GLU A 427 -18.08 -21.34 5.51
N PHE A 428 -17.72 -21.83 6.69
CA PHE A 428 -18.42 -22.90 7.39
C PHE A 428 -19.22 -22.28 8.53
N LYS A 429 -20.56 -22.42 8.46
CA LYS A 429 -21.48 -21.84 9.43
C LYS A 429 -22.49 -22.87 9.89
N LEU A 430 -22.59 -23.08 11.19
CA LEU A 430 -23.58 -23.94 11.78
C LEU A 430 -24.93 -23.21 11.84
N GLU A 431 -25.98 -23.84 11.29
CA GLU A 431 -27.33 -23.32 11.44
C GLU A 431 -27.77 -23.48 12.90
N ARG A 432 -28.23 -22.37 13.53
CA ARG A 432 -28.88 -22.45 14.82
C ARG A 432 -30.16 -23.27 14.64
N ARG A 433 -30.20 -24.49 15.14
CA ARG A 433 -31.49 -25.21 15.33
C ARG A 433 -32.35 -24.37 16.27
N ASN A 434 -33.31 -23.66 15.70
CA ASN A 434 -34.43 -23.13 16.49
C ASN A 434 -35.15 -24.34 17.11
N LYS A 435 -35.02 -24.44 18.45
CA LYS A 435 -35.85 -25.35 19.26
C LYS A 435 -37.22 -24.76 19.43
#